data_b3b3db9cf832dee83e697aa9575feaea
#
_entry.id   b3b3db9cf832dee83e697aa9575feaea
#
_cell.length_a   1.000
_cell.length_b   1.000
_cell.length_c   1.000
_cell.angle_alpha   90.00
_cell.angle_beta   90.00
_cell.angle_gamma   90.00
#
_symmetry.space_group_name_H-M   'P 1'
#
loop_
_entity.id
_entity.type
_entity.pdbx_description
1 polymer ?
#
loop_
_entity_poly.entity_id
_entity_poly.type
_entity_poly.pdbx_seq_one_letter_code
_entity_poly.pdbx_strand_id
1 'polypeptide(L)'
;MILLRSLLFLFSLVLLTPPYSLVALLTFPLPTLLRYRVISYWSRIALWLLRVLCGIRYEVRGRENIPTTPTIILAKHQSAWETLAFQQIFPPQVWVMKRSLLWVPFLGWGLAMLRPIAIDREAGRAALKQVTEQGRDRLQHGFWIVIFPEGTRVEPGKTGRYGIGGAWLATHTGTQVLPIAHNAGEFWGRNALHKLPGVITVSIGPPIDPADMKPAELNEKVQAWIEGEMTKMQMAGVKHQASPQVGARQTSHE
;
A
#
# COMPACT_ATOMS: atom_id res chain seq x y z
N MET A 1 10.23 24.95 -6.94
CA MET A 1 11.08 23.92 -6.30
C MET A 1 10.38 22.55 -6.18
N ILE A 2 9.11 22.44 -5.77
CA ILE A 2 8.38 21.14 -5.62
C ILE A 2 8.34 20.37 -6.95
N LEU A 3 7.98 21.02 -8.05
CA LEU A 3 7.91 20.39 -9.37
C LEU A 3 9.27 19.80 -9.78
N LEU A 4 10.35 20.56 -9.66
CA LEU A 4 11.69 20.10 -10.01
C LEU A 4 12.09 18.85 -9.20
N ARG A 5 11.87 18.86 -7.88
CA ARG A 5 12.12 17.71 -6.99
C ARG A 5 11.31 16.49 -7.41
N SER A 6 10.03 16.70 -7.75
CA SER A 6 9.13 15.63 -8.20
C SER A 6 9.56 15.05 -9.54
N LEU A 7 10.02 15.89 -10.48
CA LEU A 7 10.56 15.46 -11.77
C LEU A 7 11.88 14.69 -11.61
N LEU A 8 12.80 15.17 -10.76
CA LEU A 8 14.04 14.44 -10.44
C LEU A 8 13.73 13.05 -9.84
N PHE A 9 12.76 12.96 -8.94
CA PHE A 9 12.33 11.68 -8.40
C PHE A 9 11.78 10.74 -9.49
N LEU A 10 10.88 11.23 -10.35
CA LEU A 10 10.32 10.43 -11.45
C LEU A 10 11.41 9.99 -12.43
N PHE A 11 12.30 10.88 -12.80
CA PHE A 11 13.44 10.57 -13.66
C PHE A 11 14.35 9.49 -13.05
N SER A 12 14.63 9.60 -11.73
CA SER A 12 15.38 8.58 -11.01
C SER A 12 14.70 7.20 -11.05
N LEU A 13 13.36 7.14 -10.92
CA LEU A 13 12.63 5.88 -11.05
C LEU A 13 12.68 5.31 -12.47
N VAL A 14 12.58 6.16 -13.50
CA VAL A 14 12.69 5.75 -14.91
C VAL A 14 14.07 5.16 -15.20
N LEU A 15 15.14 5.75 -14.66
CA LEU A 15 16.50 5.23 -14.82
C LEU A 15 16.74 3.96 -13.99
N LEU A 16 16.18 3.87 -12.79
CA LEU A 16 16.39 2.73 -11.88
C LEU A 16 15.62 1.49 -12.32
N THR A 17 14.40 1.65 -12.85
CA THR A 17 13.49 0.50 -13.10
C THR A 17 14.00 -0.47 -14.16
N PRO A 18 14.51 -0.06 -15.34
CA PRO A 18 14.98 -1.01 -16.34
C PRO A 18 16.12 -1.92 -15.87
N PRO A 19 17.26 -1.40 -15.34
CA PRO A 19 18.34 -2.27 -14.88
C PRO A 19 17.91 -3.15 -13.72
N TYR A 20 17.06 -2.63 -12.81
CA TYR A 20 16.57 -3.41 -11.69
C TYR A 20 15.59 -4.52 -12.13
N SER A 21 14.85 -4.31 -13.20
CA SER A 21 13.99 -5.35 -13.79
C SER A 21 14.82 -6.51 -14.36
N LEU A 22 15.99 -6.22 -14.94
CA LEU A 22 16.92 -7.28 -15.38
C LEU A 22 17.45 -8.06 -14.16
N VAL A 23 17.83 -7.37 -13.09
CA VAL A 23 18.19 -8.03 -11.82
C VAL A 23 17.04 -8.91 -11.34
N ALA A 24 15.79 -8.42 -11.36
CA ALA A 24 14.62 -9.21 -10.97
C ALA A 24 14.48 -10.49 -11.79
N LEU A 25 14.67 -10.43 -13.11
CA LEU A 25 14.62 -11.62 -13.99
C LEU A 25 15.73 -12.63 -13.64
N LEU A 26 16.94 -12.16 -13.33
CA LEU A 26 18.06 -13.02 -12.92
C LEU A 26 17.79 -13.75 -11.59
N THR A 27 16.84 -13.27 -10.79
CA THR A 27 16.43 -13.97 -9.55
C THR A 27 15.51 -15.16 -9.79
N PHE A 28 15.13 -15.46 -11.03
CA PHE A 28 14.21 -16.56 -11.37
C PHE A 28 14.57 -17.91 -10.73
N PRO A 29 15.85 -18.35 -10.70
CA PRO A 29 16.23 -19.65 -10.10
C PRO A 29 16.19 -19.62 -8.54
N LEU A 30 16.04 -18.46 -7.91
CA LEU A 30 16.04 -18.36 -6.45
C LEU A 30 14.68 -18.82 -5.86
N PRO A 31 14.69 -19.37 -4.62
CA PRO A 31 13.47 -19.58 -3.85
C PRO A 31 12.62 -18.32 -3.77
N THR A 32 11.29 -18.45 -3.83
CA THR A 32 10.36 -17.32 -3.99
C THR A 32 10.49 -16.24 -2.91
N LEU A 33 10.72 -16.62 -1.65
CA LEU A 33 10.90 -15.65 -0.56
C LEU A 33 12.23 -14.90 -0.66
N LEU A 34 13.30 -15.56 -1.09
CA LEU A 34 14.60 -14.90 -1.30
C LEU A 34 14.51 -13.95 -2.49
N ARG A 35 13.90 -14.40 -3.59
CA ARG A 35 13.60 -13.57 -4.76
C ARG A 35 12.81 -12.33 -4.38
N TYR A 36 11.76 -12.48 -3.57
CA TYR A 36 10.98 -11.35 -3.05
C TYR A 36 11.88 -10.34 -2.33
N ARG A 37 12.76 -10.79 -1.43
CA ARG A 37 13.66 -9.90 -0.67
C ARG A 37 14.58 -9.09 -1.60
N VAL A 38 15.14 -9.74 -2.63
CA VAL A 38 15.98 -9.05 -3.61
C VAL A 38 15.17 -8.01 -4.39
N ILE A 39 14.00 -8.40 -4.91
CA ILE A 39 13.18 -7.51 -5.74
C ILE A 39 12.60 -6.35 -4.91
N SER A 40 12.15 -6.60 -3.68
CA SER A 40 11.60 -5.57 -2.80
C SER A 40 12.61 -4.52 -2.36
N TYR A 41 13.91 -4.77 -2.51
CA TYR A 41 14.94 -3.77 -2.25
C TYR A 41 14.81 -2.54 -3.16
N TRP A 42 14.27 -2.70 -4.38
CA TRP A 42 13.92 -1.58 -5.26
C TRP A 42 12.98 -0.57 -4.57
N SER A 43 11.98 -1.05 -3.84
CA SER A 43 11.06 -0.16 -3.11
C SER A 43 11.77 0.60 -2.00
N ARG A 44 12.79 0.01 -1.35
CA ARG A 44 13.63 0.70 -0.35
C ARG A 44 14.40 1.84 -0.98
N ILE A 45 15.01 1.63 -2.15
CA ILE A 45 15.72 2.68 -2.89
C ILE A 45 14.73 3.78 -3.31
N ALA A 46 13.56 3.42 -3.85
CA ALA A 46 12.54 4.37 -4.27
C ALA A 46 12.04 5.23 -3.09
N LEU A 47 11.79 4.65 -1.92
CA LEU A 47 11.40 5.38 -0.72
C LEU A 47 12.53 6.29 -0.18
N TRP A 48 13.77 5.84 -0.25
CA TRP A 48 14.92 6.67 0.10
C TRP A 48 15.05 7.89 -0.83
N LEU A 49 14.94 7.67 -2.14
CA LEU A 49 14.91 8.77 -3.13
C LEU A 49 13.75 9.73 -2.88
N LEU A 50 12.57 9.22 -2.58
CA LEU A 50 11.39 10.02 -2.27
C LEU A 50 11.62 10.89 -1.02
N ARG A 51 12.25 10.32 0.00
CA ARG A 51 12.61 11.05 1.22
C ARG A 51 13.64 12.16 0.95
N VAL A 52 14.71 11.84 0.21
CA VAL A 52 15.83 12.78 -0.04
C VAL A 52 15.40 13.89 -1.01
N LEU A 53 14.74 13.53 -2.11
CA LEU A 53 14.38 14.47 -3.17
C LEU A 53 13.12 15.25 -2.84
N CYS A 54 12.06 14.57 -2.37
CA CYS A 54 10.75 15.17 -2.16
C CYS A 54 10.44 15.50 -0.69
N GLY A 55 11.27 15.05 0.27
CA GLY A 55 11.03 15.31 1.69
C GLY A 55 9.85 14.54 2.30
N ILE A 56 9.40 13.46 1.64
CA ILE A 56 8.31 12.62 2.16
C ILE A 56 8.89 11.57 3.10
N ARG A 57 8.43 11.59 4.34
CA ARG A 57 8.73 10.61 5.39
C ARG A 57 7.46 9.86 5.76
N TYR A 58 7.54 8.85 6.60
CA TYR A 58 6.38 8.18 7.13
C TYR A 58 6.60 7.70 8.57
N GLU A 59 5.50 7.57 9.29
CA GLU A 59 5.41 6.95 10.61
C GLU A 59 4.39 5.83 10.59
N VAL A 60 4.57 4.83 11.43
CA VAL A 60 3.68 3.68 11.52
C VAL A 60 3.19 3.52 12.94
N ARG A 61 1.88 3.56 13.12
CA ARG A 61 1.16 3.36 14.38
C ARG A 61 0.48 1.99 14.38
N GLY A 62 0.39 1.34 15.52
CA GLY A 62 -0.24 0.03 15.64
C GLY A 62 0.64 -1.13 15.12
N ARG A 63 1.98 -1.01 15.18
CA ARG A 63 2.90 -2.09 14.76
C ARG A 63 2.70 -3.37 15.57
N GLU A 64 2.28 -3.26 16.82
CA GLU A 64 1.93 -4.34 17.73
C GLU A 64 0.76 -5.20 17.23
N ASN A 65 -0.05 -4.67 16.33
CA ASN A 65 -1.16 -5.37 15.70
C ASN A 65 -0.73 -6.31 14.54
N ILE A 66 0.54 -6.25 14.12
CA ILE A 66 1.03 -7.08 13.00
C ILE A 66 1.13 -8.53 13.47
N PRO A 67 0.32 -9.45 12.91
CA PRO A 67 0.40 -10.87 13.26
C PRO A 67 1.72 -11.51 12.83
N THR A 68 2.02 -12.65 13.41
CA THR A 68 3.21 -13.46 13.04
C THR A 68 2.92 -14.43 11.88
N THR A 69 1.65 -14.68 11.58
CA THR A 69 1.19 -15.60 10.53
C THR A 69 0.78 -14.85 9.26
N PRO A 70 0.84 -15.50 8.07
CA PRO A 70 0.35 -14.93 6.83
C PRO A 70 -1.06 -14.38 6.96
N THR A 71 -1.26 -13.14 6.54
CA THR A 71 -2.47 -12.36 6.79
C THR A 71 -2.91 -11.63 5.54
N ILE A 72 -4.19 -11.34 5.40
CA ILE A 72 -4.75 -10.53 4.32
C ILE A 72 -4.81 -9.07 4.79
N ILE A 73 -4.07 -8.20 4.12
CA ILE A 73 -4.12 -6.76 4.35
C ILE A 73 -5.22 -6.15 3.49
N LEU A 74 -6.19 -5.50 4.12
CA LEU A 74 -7.17 -4.66 3.43
C LEU A 74 -6.86 -3.20 3.74
N ALA A 75 -6.45 -2.44 2.72
CA ALA A 75 -5.90 -1.12 2.90
C ALA A 75 -6.63 -0.05 2.09
N LYS A 76 -6.69 1.17 2.64
CA LYS A 76 -7.03 2.39 1.88
C LYS A 76 -6.13 2.50 0.65
N HIS A 77 -6.68 2.96 -0.48
CA HIS A 77 -5.92 3.14 -1.72
C HIS A 77 -5.96 4.58 -2.20
N GLN A 78 -4.88 5.33 -2.02
CA GLN A 78 -4.82 6.75 -2.37
C GLN A 78 -3.64 7.11 -3.28
N SER A 79 -2.55 6.33 -3.24
CA SER A 79 -1.27 6.70 -3.84
C SER A 79 -0.58 5.51 -4.53
N ALA A 80 0.53 5.75 -5.19
CA ALA A 80 1.48 4.69 -5.52
C ALA A 80 2.43 4.40 -4.34
N TRP A 81 2.50 5.30 -3.38
CA TRP A 81 3.39 5.23 -2.22
C TRP A 81 3.17 3.96 -1.39
N GLU A 82 1.92 3.62 -1.08
CA GLU A 82 1.61 2.46 -0.25
C GLU A 82 2.08 1.14 -0.86
N THR A 83 2.11 1.04 -2.19
CA THR A 83 2.62 -0.16 -2.87
C THR A 83 4.13 -0.33 -2.70
N LEU A 84 4.85 0.75 -2.46
CA LEU A 84 6.28 0.76 -2.13
C LEU A 84 6.50 0.52 -0.64
N ALA A 85 5.79 1.29 0.20
CA ALA A 85 6.00 1.33 1.64
C ALA A 85 5.63 0.01 2.34
N PHE A 86 4.54 -0.63 1.91
CA PHE A 86 4.09 -1.88 2.52
C PHE A 86 5.13 -3.00 2.39
N GLN A 87 5.95 -3.00 1.33
CA GLN A 87 7.07 -3.95 1.17
C GLN A 87 8.15 -3.77 2.25
N GLN A 88 8.20 -2.62 2.93
CA GLN A 88 9.16 -2.32 3.99
C GLN A 88 8.52 -2.39 5.39
N ILE A 89 7.20 -2.31 5.46
CA ILE A 89 6.45 -2.30 6.73
C ILE A 89 6.04 -3.72 7.15
N PHE A 90 5.60 -4.53 6.18
CA PHE A 90 5.04 -5.87 6.40
C PHE A 90 5.95 -7.00 5.90
N PRO A 91 5.73 -8.26 6.33
CA PRO A 91 6.41 -9.44 5.80
C PRO A 91 6.22 -9.60 4.29
N PRO A 92 6.93 -10.55 3.65
CA PRO A 92 6.78 -10.81 2.22
C PRO A 92 5.34 -10.96 1.78
N GLN A 93 4.95 -10.21 0.74
CA GLN A 93 3.56 -10.05 0.33
C GLN A 93 3.39 -10.02 -1.17
N VAL A 94 2.19 -10.35 -1.62
CA VAL A 94 1.74 -10.22 -3.01
C VAL A 94 0.52 -9.31 -3.07
N TRP A 95 0.29 -8.71 -4.25
CA TRP A 95 -0.85 -7.83 -4.48
C TRP A 95 -1.90 -8.50 -5.36
N VAL A 96 -3.18 -8.25 -5.04
CA VAL A 96 -4.26 -8.46 -6.01
C VAL A 96 -4.31 -7.24 -6.92
N MET A 97 -3.98 -7.42 -8.18
CA MET A 97 -3.83 -6.33 -9.13
C MET A 97 -4.46 -6.61 -10.50
N LYS A 98 -4.64 -5.56 -11.30
CA LYS A 98 -5.14 -5.69 -12.67
C LYS A 98 -4.08 -6.40 -13.53
N ARG A 99 -4.50 -7.44 -14.28
CA ARG A 99 -3.61 -8.24 -15.16
C ARG A 99 -2.85 -7.38 -16.18
N SER A 100 -3.46 -6.28 -16.67
CA SER A 100 -2.81 -5.39 -17.64
C SER A 100 -1.52 -4.72 -17.12
N LEU A 101 -1.29 -4.65 -15.80
CA LEU A 101 -0.04 -4.11 -15.24
C LEU A 101 1.17 -4.99 -15.54
N LEU A 102 0.98 -6.27 -15.82
CA LEU A 102 2.07 -7.18 -16.22
C LEU A 102 2.61 -6.88 -17.63
N TRP A 103 1.85 -6.15 -18.44
CA TRP A 103 2.24 -5.75 -19.80
C TRP A 103 3.03 -4.43 -19.84
N VAL A 104 3.16 -3.73 -18.72
CA VAL A 104 3.99 -2.51 -18.65
C VAL A 104 5.46 -2.90 -18.78
N PRO A 105 6.19 -2.44 -19.80
CA PRO A 105 7.58 -2.80 -20.00
C PRO A 105 8.42 -2.55 -18.74
N PHE A 106 9.37 -3.45 -18.49
CA PHE A 106 10.25 -3.48 -17.33
C PHE A 106 9.51 -3.64 -15.99
N LEU A 107 8.60 -2.73 -15.64
CA LEU A 107 7.84 -2.80 -14.38
C LEU A 107 7.04 -4.10 -14.28
N GLY A 108 6.34 -4.47 -15.36
CA GLY A 108 5.54 -5.70 -15.42
C GLY A 108 6.41 -6.96 -15.28
N TRP A 109 7.62 -6.95 -15.78
CA TRP A 109 8.56 -8.08 -15.66
C TRP A 109 8.98 -8.28 -14.20
N GLY A 110 9.35 -7.19 -13.50
CA GLY A 110 9.65 -7.24 -12.07
C GLY A 110 8.45 -7.68 -11.23
N LEU A 111 7.26 -7.18 -11.55
CA LEU A 111 6.02 -7.57 -10.87
C LEU A 111 5.69 -9.05 -11.09
N ALA A 112 5.87 -9.58 -12.29
CA ALA A 112 5.63 -11.01 -12.60
C ALA A 112 6.51 -11.93 -11.73
N MET A 113 7.76 -11.53 -11.46
CA MET A 113 8.67 -12.28 -10.59
C MET A 113 8.22 -12.35 -9.13
N LEU A 114 7.37 -11.42 -8.69
CA LEU A 114 6.78 -11.39 -7.34
C LEU A 114 5.53 -12.28 -7.21
N ARG A 115 5.11 -12.97 -8.28
CA ARG A 115 3.94 -13.86 -8.31
C ARG A 115 2.65 -13.18 -7.83
N PRO A 116 2.28 -11.98 -8.32
CA PRO A 116 1.07 -11.29 -7.89
C PRO A 116 -0.18 -12.10 -8.25
N ILE A 117 -1.29 -11.80 -7.59
CA ILE A 117 -2.61 -12.31 -7.96
C ILE A 117 -3.18 -11.37 -9.01
N ALA A 118 -2.91 -11.69 -10.28
CA ALA A 118 -3.31 -10.87 -11.42
C ALA A 118 -4.70 -11.28 -11.93
N ILE A 119 -5.68 -10.39 -11.77
CA ILE A 119 -7.08 -10.67 -12.11
C ILE A 119 -7.59 -9.79 -13.24
N ASP A 120 -8.57 -10.31 -13.95
CA ASP A 120 -9.50 -9.52 -14.73
C ASP A 120 -10.70 -9.15 -13.86
N ARG A 121 -10.83 -7.86 -13.54
CA ARG A 121 -11.88 -7.39 -12.63
C ARG A 121 -13.27 -7.44 -13.25
N GLU A 122 -13.36 -7.49 -14.57
CA GLU A 122 -14.62 -7.54 -15.31
C GLU A 122 -15.21 -8.97 -15.34
N ALA A 123 -14.39 -9.97 -15.00
CA ALA A 123 -14.80 -11.37 -14.99
C ALA A 123 -15.74 -11.75 -13.81
N GLY A 124 -16.18 -10.82 -12.97
CA GLY A 124 -17.19 -11.03 -11.93
C GLY A 124 -16.87 -12.22 -11.01
N ARG A 125 -17.74 -13.25 -10.99
CA ARG A 125 -17.57 -14.45 -10.15
C ARG A 125 -16.29 -15.24 -10.48
N ALA A 126 -15.86 -15.27 -11.73
CA ALA A 126 -14.62 -15.94 -12.12
C ALA A 126 -13.39 -15.24 -11.50
N ALA A 127 -13.41 -13.91 -11.37
CA ALA A 127 -12.37 -13.16 -10.67
C ALA A 127 -12.29 -13.55 -9.18
N LEU A 128 -13.42 -13.72 -8.49
CA LEU A 128 -13.45 -14.16 -7.09
C LEU A 128 -12.85 -15.57 -6.94
N LYS A 129 -13.18 -16.50 -7.84
CA LYS A 129 -12.61 -17.84 -7.85
C LYS A 129 -11.09 -17.79 -8.02
N GLN A 130 -10.59 -17.02 -9.01
CA GLN A 130 -9.15 -16.83 -9.23
C GLN A 130 -8.44 -16.24 -8.02
N VAL A 131 -9.03 -15.23 -7.36
CA VAL A 131 -8.48 -14.63 -6.14
C VAL A 131 -8.39 -15.68 -5.04
N THR A 132 -9.42 -16.52 -4.86
CA THR A 132 -9.45 -17.54 -3.80
C THR A 132 -8.42 -18.64 -4.04
N GLU A 133 -8.33 -19.17 -5.25
CA GLU A 133 -7.39 -20.25 -5.60
C GLU A 133 -5.94 -19.78 -5.49
N GLN A 134 -5.61 -18.65 -6.15
CA GLN A 134 -4.27 -18.10 -6.10
C GLN A 134 -3.91 -17.57 -4.71
N GLY A 135 -4.88 -16.97 -4.00
CA GLY A 135 -4.68 -16.47 -2.65
C GLY A 135 -4.33 -17.57 -1.67
N ARG A 136 -5.07 -18.68 -1.70
CA ARG A 136 -4.77 -19.85 -0.87
C ARG A 136 -3.35 -20.37 -1.12
N ASP A 137 -2.95 -20.50 -2.39
CA ASP A 137 -1.58 -20.93 -2.74
C ASP A 137 -0.52 -19.96 -2.18
N ARG A 138 -0.74 -18.64 -2.25
CA ARG A 138 0.21 -17.66 -1.74
C ARG A 138 0.33 -17.69 -0.21
N LEU A 139 -0.80 -17.79 0.51
CA LEU A 139 -0.83 -17.90 1.96
C LEU A 139 -0.10 -19.16 2.45
N GLN A 140 -0.32 -20.31 1.79
CA GLN A 140 0.36 -21.58 2.09
C GLN A 140 1.88 -21.50 1.88
N HIS A 141 2.33 -20.65 0.94
CA HIS A 141 3.77 -20.41 0.71
C HIS A 141 4.35 -19.27 1.58
N GLY A 142 3.64 -18.84 2.61
CA GLY A 142 4.12 -17.85 3.58
C GLY A 142 4.04 -16.40 3.12
N PHE A 143 3.35 -16.12 2.01
CA PHE A 143 3.12 -14.74 1.57
C PHE A 143 1.87 -14.16 2.19
N TRP A 144 1.94 -12.88 2.56
CA TRP A 144 0.78 -12.07 2.88
C TRP A 144 0.10 -11.59 1.58
N ILE A 145 -1.16 -11.20 1.66
CA ILE A 145 -1.89 -10.72 0.50
C ILE A 145 -2.37 -9.30 0.77
N VAL A 146 -2.00 -8.37 -0.11
CA VAL A 146 -2.50 -6.99 -0.04
C VAL A 146 -3.61 -6.80 -1.07
N ILE A 147 -4.75 -6.33 -0.60
CA ILE A 147 -5.91 -5.99 -1.42
C ILE A 147 -6.33 -4.56 -1.08
N PHE A 148 -6.58 -3.79 -2.10
CA PHE A 148 -7.21 -2.48 -2.00
C PHE A 148 -8.69 -2.63 -2.32
N PRO A 149 -9.59 -2.67 -1.32
CA PRO A 149 -11.00 -2.99 -1.56
C PRO A 149 -11.70 -1.95 -2.43
N GLU A 150 -11.22 -0.71 -2.48
CA GLU A 150 -11.75 0.34 -3.36
C GLU A 150 -11.49 0.07 -4.85
N GLY A 151 -10.58 -0.85 -5.17
CA GLY A 151 -10.25 -1.26 -6.53
C GLY A 151 -9.58 -0.18 -7.40
N THR A 152 -9.55 1.05 -6.98
CA THR A 152 -8.88 2.19 -7.63
C THR A 152 -8.43 3.19 -6.56
N ARG A 153 -7.46 4.04 -6.91
CA ARG A 153 -7.02 5.11 -6.00
C ARG A 153 -8.13 6.15 -5.83
N VAL A 154 -8.44 6.47 -4.58
CA VAL A 154 -9.47 7.44 -4.18
C VAL A 154 -8.79 8.69 -3.63
N GLU A 155 -9.32 9.86 -3.98
CA GLU A 155 -8.79 11.15 -3.51
C GLU A 155 -8.94 11.31 -2.00
N PRO A 156 -8.03 12.04 -1.33
CA PRO A 156 -8.18 12.40 0.07
C PRO A 156 -9.55 13.02 0.37
N GLY A 157 -10.14 12.66 1.49
CA GLY A 157 -11.48 13.13 1.89
C GLY A 157 -12.65 12.43 1.21
N LYS A 158 -12.38 11.51 0.27
CA LYS A 158 -13.44 10.71 -0.37
C LYS A 158 -13.39 9.25 0.08
N THR A 159 -14.57 8.64 0.14
CA THR A 159 -14.73 7.19 0.37
C THR A 159 -15.10 6.53 -0.95
N GLY A 160 -14.34 5.50 -1.33
CA GLY A 160 -14.65 4.68 -2.50
C GLY A 160 -15.62 3.54 -2.16
N ARG A 161 -16.15 2.89 -3.19
CA ARG A 161 -16.95 1.67 -3.01
C ARG A 161 -16.03 0.50 -2.64
N TYR A 162 -16.27 -0.15 -1.52
CA TYR A 162 -15.53 -1.32 -1.08
C TYR A 162 -16.05 -2.59 -1.77
N GLY A 163 -15.19 -3.20 -2.60
CA GLY A 163 -15.46 -4.49 -3.23
C GLY A 163 -15.32 -5.64 -2.24
N ILE A 164 -16.16 -6.65 -2.42
CA ILE A 164 -16.25 -7.80 -1.51
C ILE A 164 -15.05 -8.77 -1.58
N GLY A 165 -14.19 -8.66 -2.61
CA GLY A 165 -13.18 -9.68 -2.95
C GLY A 165 -12.18 -10.01 -1.84
N GLY A 166 -11.79 -9.01 -1.03
CA GLY A 166 -10.88 -9.22 0.09
C GLY A 166 -11.52 -9.97 1.25
N ALA A 167 -12.72 -9.56 1.65
CA ALA A 167 -13.52 -10.23 2.67
C ALA A 167 -13.94 -11.64 2.22
N TRP A 168 -14.26 -11.80 0.93
CA TRP A 168 -14.52 -13.10 0.34
C TRP A 168 -13.33 -14.05 0.47
N LEU A 169 -12.13 -13.61 0.10
CA LEU A 169 -10.91 -14.41 0.25
C LEU A 169 -10.70 -14.80 1.71
N ALA A 170 -10.82 -13.85 2.64
CA ALA A 170 -10.59 -14.08 4.06
C ALA A 170 -11.52 -15.15 4.63
N THR A 171 -12.82 -15.04 4.41
CA THR A 171 -13.82 -16.00 4.90
C THR A 171 -13.68 -17.38 4.27
N HIS A 172 -13.25 -17.49 2.99
CA HIS A 172 -13.08 -18.78 2.31
C HIS A 172 -11.74 -19.47 2.59
N THR A 173 -10.78 -18.74 3.16
CA THR A 173 -9.48 -19.29 3.55
C THR A 173 -9.32 -19.42 5.08
N GLY A 174 -10.24 -18.85 5.87
CA GLY A 174 -10.10 -18.74 7.31
C GLY A 174 -8.94 -17.85 7.75
N THR A 175 -8.51 -16.92 6.88
CA THR A 175 -7.34 -16.08 7.14
C THR A 175 -7.77 -14.74 7.71
N GLN A 176 -7.19 -14.33 8.83
CA GLN A 176 -7.46 -13.05 9.46
C GLN A 176 -7.15 -11.87 8.53
N VAL A 177 -7.84 -10.76 8.76
CA VAL A 177 -7.70 -9.52 8.01
C VAL A 177 -7.04 -8.45 8.87
N LEU A 178 -6.06 -7.74 8.31
CA LEU A 178 -5.42 -6.59 8.92
C LEU A 178 -5.87 -5.32 8.19
N PRO A 179 -6.73 -4.47 8.79
CA PRO A 179 -7.16 -3.23 8.15
C PRO A 179 -6.10 -2.14 8.30
N ILE A 180 -5.83 -1.40 7.21
CA ILE A 180 -4.81 -0.35 7.17
C ILE A 180 -5.41 0.95 6.62
N ALA A 181 -5.22 2.03 7.36
CA ALA A 181 -5.51 3.39 6.93
C ALA A 181 -4.20 4.19 6.75
N HIS A 182 -4.18 5.15 5.84
CA HIS A 182 -3.05 6.06 5.65
C HIS A 182 -3.46 7.30 4.86
N ASN A 183 -2.78 8.41 5.08
CA ASN A 183 -3.03 9.68 4.40
C ASN A 183 -2.06 9.98 3.24
N ALA A 184 -1.52 8.96 2.60
CA ALA A 184 -0.51 9.11 1.54
C ALA A 184 -0.98 9.98 0.35
N GLY A 185 -2.29 9.99 0.08
CA GLY A 185 -2.87 10.80 -0.99
C GLY A 185 -2.70 12.31 -0.82
N GLU A 186 -2.54 12.79 0.42
CA GLU A 186 -2.29 14.21 0.72
C GLU A 186 -0.91 14.66 0.21
N PHE A 187 0.07 13.76 0.17
CA PHE A 187 1.45 14.03 -0.20
C PHE A 187 1.77 13.59 -1.62
N TRP A 188 1.20 12.48 -2.05
CA TRP A 188 1.35 11.93 -3.41
C TRP A 188 0.02 11.35 -3.89
N GLY A 189 -0.87 12.20 -4.33
CA GLY A 189 -2.21 11.83 -4.81
C GLY A 189 -2.21 11.01 -6.11
N ARG A 190 -3.38 10.53 -6.46
CA ARG A 190 -3.62 9.79 -7.71
C ARG A 190 -3.19 10.63 -8.92
N ASN A 191 -2.31 10.07 -9.77
CA ASN A 191 -1.79 10.72 -10.98
C ASN A 191 -1.12 12.09 -10.74
N ALA A 192 -0.86 12.47 -9.49
CA ALA A 192 -0.23 13.75 -9.19
C ALA A 192 1.25 13.76 -9.61
N LEU A 193 1.60 14.76 -10.41
CA LEU A 193 2.99 15.03 -10.75
C LEU A 193 3.77 15.52 -9.52
N HIS A 194 3.14 16.37 -8.71
CA HIS A 194 3.74 16.94 -7.51
C HIS A 194 3.77 15.94 -6.34
N LYS A 195 4.90 15.88 -5.65
CA LYS A 195 5.09 15.17 -4.39
C LYS A 195 5.36 16.21 -3.31
N LEU A 196 4.39 16.39 -2.42
CA LEU A 196 4.45 17.40 -1.37
C LEU A 196 5.26 16.86 -0.17
N PRO A 197 6.21 17.64 0.38
CA PRO A 197 6.96 17.21 1.55
C PRO A 197 6.05 17.05 2.76
N GLY A 198 6.39 16.09 3.63
CA GLY A 198 5.65 15.88 4.87
C GLY A 198 5.82 14.46 5.43
N VAL A 199 4.95 14.11 6.38
CA VAL A 199 4.98 12.82 7.06
C VAL A 199 3.67 12.08 6.80
N ILE A 200 3.76 10.96 6.10
CA ILE A 200 2.64 10.06 5.88
C ILE A 200 2.44 9.24 7.16
N THR A 201 1.24 9.25 7.70
CA THR A 201 0.85 8.39 8.81
C THR A 201 0.20 7.12 8.27
N VAL A 202 0.70 5.97 8.73
CA VAL A 202 0.09 4.65 8.50
C VAL A 202 -0.46 4.17 9.82
N SER A 203 -1.76 3.87 9.88
CA SER A 203 -2.43 3.27 11.04
C SER A 203 -2.77 1.82 10.74
N ILE A 204 -2.30 0.93 11.60
CA ILE A 204 -2.52 -0.51 11.51
C ILE A 204 -3.56 -0.88 12.57
N GLY A 205 -4.71 -1.38 12.13
CA GLY A 205 -5.78 -1.79 13.02
C GLY A 205 -5.56 -3.14 13.66
N PRO A 206 -6.39 -3.49 14.67
CA PRO A 206 -6.38 -4.82 15.22
C PRO A 206 -6.77 -5.86 14.16
N PRO A 207 -6.16 -7.05 14.18
CA PRO A 207 -6.55 -8.13 13.29
C PRO A 207 -8.01 -8.52 13.50
N ILE A 208 -8.73 -8.78 12.43
CA ILE A 208 -10.13 -9.23 12.45
C ILE A 208 -10.15 -10.69 12.01
N ASP A 209 -10.63 -11.57 12.91
CA ASP A 209 -10.86 -12.97 12.59
C ASP A 209 -12.15 -13.09 11.73
N PRO A 210 -12.10 -13.75 10.57
CA PRO A 210 -13.25 -13.95 9.72
C PRO A 210 -14.17 -15.12 10.18
N ALA A 211 -13.81 -15.84 11.25
CA ALA A 211 -14.59 -16.95 11.76
C ALA A 211 -16.04 -16.52 12.01
N ASP A 212 -16.98 -17.34 11.57
CA ASP A 212 -18.43 -17.16 11.71
C ASP A 212 -19.01 -15.89 11.06
N MET A 213 -18.20 -15.16 10.27
CA MET A 213 -18.65 -13.95 9.55
C MET A 213 -19.00 -14.25 8.10
N LYS A 214 -20.07 -13.61 7.62
CA LYS A 214 -20.34 -13.52 6.19
C LYS A 214 -19.37 -12.50 5.54
N PRO A 215 -18.97 -12.69 4.26
CA PRO A 215 -18.10 -11.74 3.58
C PRO A 215 -18.59 -10.29 3.63
N ALA A 216 -19.89 -10.05 3.57
CA ALA A 216 -20.48 -8.71 3.64
C ALA A 216 -20.21 -8.06 5.01
N GLU A 217 -20.44 -8.79 6.09
CA GLU A 217 -20.24 -8.32 7.47
C GLU A 217 -18.75 -7.97 7.72
N LEU A 218 -17.85 -8.87 7.32
CA LEU A 218 -16.41 -8.60 7.41
C LEU A 218 -16.01 -7.36 6.62
N ASN A 219 -16.54 -7.19 5.40
CA ASN A 219 -16.26 -6.03 4.55
C ASN A 219 -16.73 -4.73 5.20
N GLU A 220 -17.92 -4.71 5.80
CA GLU A 220 -18.47 -3.56 6.53
C GLU A 220 -17.61 -3.21 7.75
N LYS A 221 -17.19 -4.20 8.55
CA LYS A 221 -16.28 -4.00 9.69
C LYS A 221 -14.96 -3.36 9.26
N VAL A 222 -14.35 -3.88 8.21
CA VAL A 222 -13.10 -3.36 7.66
C VAL A 222 -13.28 -1.93 7.16
N GLN A 223 -14.34 -1.66 6.39
CA GLN A 223 -14.66 -0.34 5.90
C GLN A 223 -14.88 0.65 7.04
N ALA A 224 -15.69 0.30 8.02
CA ALA A 224 -15.97 1.15 9.17
C ALA A 224 -14.68 1.52 9.93
N TRP A 225 -13.79 0.57 10.13
CA TRP A 225 -12.51 0.84 10.80
C TRP A 225 -11.61 1.75 9.96
N ILE A 226 -11.42 1.45 8.67
CA ILE A 226 -10.54 2.23 7.78
C ILE A 226 -11.05 3.67 7.67
N GLU A 227 -12.34 3.87 7.38
CA GLU A 227 -12.91 5.22 7.20
C GLU A 227 -12.97 6.00 8.53
N GLY A 228 -13.17 5.30 9.66
CA GLY A 228 -13.06 5.90 10.99
C GLY A 228 -11.65 6.44 11.28
N GLU A 229 -10.60 5.67 10.94
CA GLU A 229 -9.21 6.12 11.08
C GLU A 229 -8.87 7.25 10.11
N MET A 230 -9.36 7.21 8.87
CA MET A 230 -9.19 8.29 7.90
C MET A 230 -9.77 9.60 8.43
N THR A 231 -10.95 9.56 9.03
CA THR A 231 -11.60 10.72 9.65
C THR A 231 -10.75 11.30 10.81
N LYS A 232 -10.20 10.44 11.66
CA LYS A 232 -9.30 10.87 12.77
C LYS A 232 -8.03 11.54 12.23
N MET A 233 -7.41 10.99 11.18
CA MET A 233 -6.22 11.58 10.56
C MET A 233 -6.51 12.97 9.98
N GLN A 234 -7.64 13.16 9.30
CA GLN A 234 -8.05 14.45 8.76
C GLN A 234 -8.26 15.49 9.85
N MET A 235 -8.96 15.14 10.94
CA MET A 235 -9.17 16.03 12.08
C MET A 235 -7.85 16.43 12.75
N ALA A 236 -6.89 15.53 12.87
CA ALA A 236 -5.57 15.82 13.41
C ALA A 236 -4.77 16.78 12.51
N GLY A 237 -4.85 16.62 11.19
CA GLY A 237 -4.23 17.50 10.20
C GLY A 237 -4.78 18.94 10.27
N VAL A 238 -6.09 19.09 10.39
CA VAL A 238 -6.76 20.41 10.53
C VAL A 238 -6.31 21.11 11.82
N LYS A 239 -6.22 20.41 12.94
CA LYS A 239 -5.75 20.99 14.21
C LYS A 239 -4.29 21.48 14.12
N HIS A 240 -3.44 20.77 13.40
CA HIS A 240 -2.03 21.15 13.24
C HIS A 240 -1.85 22.39 12.34
N GLN A 241 -2.73 22.59 11.36
CA GLN A 241 -2.76 23.78 10.51
C GLN A 241 -3.38 25.00 11.21
N ALA A 242 -4.29 24.78 12.17
CA ALA A 242 -5.00 25.83 12.89
C ALA A 242 -4.22 26.39 14.12
N SER A 243 -3.11 25.77 14.52
CA SER A 243 -2.23 26.29 15.57
C SER A 243 -1.17 27.21 14.97
N PRO A 244 -1.27 28.56 15.10
CA PRO A 244 -0.21 29.45 14.65
C PRO A 244 1.06 29.17 15.45
N GLN A 245 2.20 29.24 14.80
CA GLN A 245 3.50 29.31 15.47
C GLN A 245 3.55 30.60 16.34
N VAL A 246 3.06 30.51 17.55
CA VAL A 246 3.29 31.52 18.58
C VAL A 246 4.67 31.24 19.18
N GLY A 247 5.63 32.04 18.81
CA GLY A 247 6.88 32.04 19.55
C GLY A 247 8.13 32.20 18.68
N ALA A 248 8.46 33.45 18.30
CA ALA A 248 9.82 33.99 18.27
C ALA A 248 9.81 35.44 17.78
N ARG A 249 9.34 36.35 18.58
CA ARG A 249 9.78 37.77 18.59
C ARG A 249 9.71 38.25 20.04
N GLN A 250 10.77 38.03 20.77
CA GLN A 250 11.15 38.93 21.85
C GLN A 250 12.41 39.65 21.36
N THR A 251 12.18 40.82 20.86
CA THR A 251 13.18 41.87 20.67
C THR A 251 13.65 42.30 22.05
N SER A 252 14.90 42.08 22.35
CA SER A 252 15.62 42.80 23.37
C SER A 252 15.94 44.21 22.87
N HIS A 253 15.24 45.20 23.36
CA HIS A 253 15.71 46.57 23.52
C HIS A 253 15.92 46.78 25.00
N GLU A 254 17.17 46.90 25.40
CA GLU A 254 17.74 47.93 26.26
C GLU A 254 19.24 47.66 26.39
#